data_f0ae395691690ff9d78a9ee5808e46b1
#
_entry.id   f0ae395691690ff9d78a9ee5808e46b1
#
_cell.length_a   1.000
_cell.length_b   1.000
_cell.length_c   1.000
_cell.angle_alpha   90.00
_cell.angle_beta   90.00
_cell.angle_gamma   90.00
#
_symmetry.space_group_name_H-M   'P 1'
#
loop_
_entity.id
_entity.type
_entity.pdbx_description
1 polymer ?
#
loop_
_entity_poly.entity_id
_entity_poly.type
_entity_poly.pdbx_seq_one_letter_code
_entity_poly.pdbx_strand_id
1 'polypeptide(L)'
;MKAIIYTSNTGSTAHYAKLLAHELNLPVYSADNAKKKVPASTEVIYLGWVMASGIKGYADIIKKYKVCAVCAVGMGQTGTQMTEIREKNSIPENIPLFTLQGNFDVKKLHGVYKIMMSIMVKTAGKALADKKDRTPEEDDMLDMMMNGGDRVRIENLKAVIDWYHNR
;
A
#
# COMPACT_ATOMS: atom_id res chain seq x y z
N MET A 1 0.53 11.32 16.89
CA MET A 1 -0.38 11.07 15.77
C MET A 1 -1.79 10.93 16.26
N LYS A 2 -2.77 11.40 15.47
CA LYS A 2 -4.16 11.48 15.92
C LYS A 2 -5.13 10.67 15.06
N ALA A 3 -4.70 10.21 13.89
CA ALA A 3 -5.54 9.43 13.00
C ALA A 3 -4.74 8.63 11.97
N ILE A 4 -5.39 7.61 11.42
CA ILE A 4 -4.95 6.88 10.24
C ILE A 4 -5.88 7.27 9.09
N ILE A 5 -5.29 7.62 7.94
CA ILE A 5 -6.04 7.94 6.72
C ILE A 5 -5.61 6.98 5.62
N TYR A 6 -6.56 6.48 4.84
CA TYR A 6 -6.23 5.56 3.76
C TYR A 6 -6.97 5.85 2.45
N THR A 7 -6.33 5.48 1.34
CA THR A 7 -6.95 5.37 0.01
C THR A 7 -6.83 3.92 -0.46
N SER A 8 -7.96 3.27 -0.72
CA SER A 8 -8.03 1.86 -1.11
C SER A 8 -8.80 1.69 -2.41
N ASN A 9 -8.41 0.69 -3.21
CA ASN A 9 -9.10 0.31 -4.44
C ASN A 9 -9.79 -1.06 -4.28
N THR A 10 -9.01 -2.12 -4.05
CA THR A 10 -9.50 -3.51 -3.98
C THR A 10 -9.75 -4.01 -2.56
N GLY A 11 -9.52 -3.17 -1.56
CA GLY A 11 -9.80 -3.48 -0.15
C GLY A 11 -8.58 -3.74 0.73
N SER A 12 -7.43 -4.16 0.19
CA SER A 12 -6.23 -4.51 0.99
C SER A 12 -5.76 -3.36 1.86
N THR A 13 -5.64 -2.15 1.28
CA THR A 13 -5.21 -0.96 2.03
C THR A 13 -6.18 -0.62 3.15
N ALA A 14 -7.50 -0.74 2.89
CA ALA A 14 -8.52 -0.52 3.92
C ALA A 14 -8.44 -1.57 5.05
N HIS A 15 -8.10 -2.81 4.70
CA HIS A 15 -7.92 -3.89 5.69
C HIS A 15 -6.71 -3.60 6.57
N TYR A 16 -5.54 -3.31 5.98
CA TYR A 16 -4.35 -2.90 6.75
C TYR A 16 -4.62 -1.68 7.63
N ALA A 17 -5.31 -0.67 7.11
CA ALA A 17 -5.63 0.53 7.87
C ALA A 17 -6.47 0.23 9.12
N LYS A 18 -7.42 -0.71 9.02
CA LYS A 18 -8.24 -1.14 10.17
C LYS A 18 -7.43 -1.97 11.16
N LEU A 19 -6.60 -2.90 10.69
CA LEU A 19 -5.70 -3.67 11.56
C LEU A 19 -4.77 -2.74 12.33
N LEU A 20 -4.11 -1.81 11.61
CA LEU A 20 -3.20 -0.84 12.24
C LEU A 20 -3.93 0.08 13.23
N ALA A 21 -5.15 0.49 12.92
CA ALA A 21 -5.98 1.31 13.79
C ALA A 21 -6.32 0.59 15.11
N HIS A 22 -6.62 -0.69 15.03
CA HIS A 22 -6.86 -1.53 16.20
C HIS A 22 -5.60 -1.64 17.07
N GLU A 23 -4.45 -1.97 16.49
CA GLU A 23 -3.18 -2.13 17.18
C GLU A 23 -2.70 -0.83 17.88
N LEU A 24 -2.89 0.30 17.20
CA LEU A 24 -2.43 1.60 17.71
C LEU A 24 -3.49 2.37 18.49
N ASN A 25 -4.69 1.83 18.63
CA ASN A 25 -5.85 2.49 19.23
C ASN A 25 -6.07 3.91 18.65
N LEU A 26 -6.05 4.02 17.31
CA LEU A 26 -6.23 5.28 16.60
C LEU A 26 -7.50 5.24 15.72
N PRO A 27 -8.20 6.38 15.58
CA PRO A 27 -9.30 6.48 14.63
C PRO A 27 -8.80 6.33 13.19
N VAL A 28 -9.59 5.66 12.35
CA VAL A 28 -9.29 5.39 10.94
C VAL A 28 -10.35 5.93 10.01
N TYR A 29 -9.92 6.58 8.92
CA TYR A 29 -10.81 7.20 7.95
C TYR A 29 -10.33 6.92 6.52
N SER A 30 -11.28 6.70 5.60
CA SER A 30 -10.95 6.85 4.18
C SER A 30 -10.61 8.31 3.88
N ALA A 31 -9.82 8.56 2.83
CA ALA A 31 -9.43 9.92 2.43
C ALA A 31 -10.64 10.85 2.25
N ASP A 32 -11.76 10.35 1.72
CA ASP A 32 -12.96 11.15 1.53
C ASP A 32 -13.67 11.48 2.86
N ASN A 33 -13.73 10.52 3.78
CA ASN A 33 -14.29 10.74 5.11
C ASN A 33 -13.41 11.65 5.96
N ALA A 34 -12.09 11.53 5.82
CA ALA A 34 -11.12 12.38 6.52
C ALA A 34 -11.28 13.85 6.17
N LYS A 35 -11.61 14.18 4.91
CA LYS A 35 -11.87 15.58 4.50
C LYS A 35 -12.92 16.28 5.35
N LYS A 36 -13.91 15.52 5.86
CA LYS A 36 -15.04 16.02 6.65
C LYS A 36 -14.83 15.91 8.16
N LYS A 37 -14.01 14.94 8.62
CA LYS A 37 -13.94 14.56 10.03
C LYS A 37 -12.60 14.86 10.70
N VAL A 38 -11.55 15.05 9.92
CA VAL A 38 -10.20 15.27 10.44
C VAL A 38 -9.79 16.72 10.14
N PRO A 39 -9.45 17.53 11.15
CA PRO A 39 -8.97 18.89 10.95
C PRO A 39 -7.72 18.93 10.07
N ALA A 40 -7.54 20.01 9.32
CA ALA A 40 -6.31 20.25 8.58
C ALA A 40 -5.10 20.28 9.51
N SER A 41 -3.92 19.98 8.98
CA SER A 41 -2.64 19.93 9.72
C SER A 41 -2.58 18.88 10.84
N THR A 42 -3.61 18.01 10.95
CA THR A 42 -3.56 16.88 11.90
C THR A 42 -2.42 15.93 11.54
N GLU A 43 -1.68 15.48 12.54
CA GLU A 43 -0.66 14.42 12.39
C GLU A 43 -1.30 13.06 12.11
N VAL A 44 -0.95 12.46 10.98
CA VAL A 44 -1.55 11.21 10.52
C VAL A 44 -0.52 10.18 10.05
N ILE A 45 -0.91 8.90 10.11
CA ILE A 45 -0.29 7.84 9.31
C ILE A 45 -1.13 7.70 8.05
N TYR A 46 -0.49 7.69 6.90
CA TYR A 46 -1.17 7.51 5.64
C TYR A 46 -0.92 6.14 5.02
N LEU A 47 -1.98 5.46 4.59
CA LEU A 47 -1.89 4.23 3.81
C LEU A 47 -2.47 4.45 2.42
N GLY A 48 -1.68 4.16 1.37
CA GLY A 48 -2.12 4.26 -0.03
C GLY A 48 -1.77 3.01 -0.82
N TRP A 49 -2.63 2.63 -1.76
CA TRP A 49 -2.30 1.56 -2.69
C TRP A 49 -1.34 2.05 -3.77
N VAL A 50 -0.47 1.13 -4.24
CA VAL A 50 0.59 1.43 -5.20
C VAL A 50 0.20 1.02 -6.60
N MET A 51 0.49 1.88 -7.57
CA MET A 51 0.43 1.56 -8.99
C MET A 51 1.60 2.25 -9.72
N ALA A 52 2.40 1.47 -10.45
CA ALA A 52 3.62 1.95 -11.10
C ALA A 52 4.47 2.82 -10.16
N SER A 53 4.76 2.29 -8.97
CA SER A 53 5.50 2.90 -7.86
C SER A 53 4.90 4.18 -7.27
N GLY A 54 3.78 4.68 -7.85
CA GLY A 54 3.04 5.84 -7.33
C GLY A 54 2.03 5.44 -6.25
N ILE A 55 2.04 6.14 -5.12
CA ILE A 55 1.09 5.94 -4.01
C ILE A 55 -0.15 6.80 -4.27
N LYS A 56 -1.27 6.15 -4.50
CA LYS A 56 -2.53 6.85 -4.80
C LYS A 56 -3.06 7.62 -3.60
N GLY A 57 -3.40 8.89 -3.86
CA GLY A 57 -3.92 9.83 -2.86
C GLY A 57 -2.85 10.56 -2.05
N TYR A 58 -1.59 10.15 -2.05
CA TYR A 58 -0.53 10.73 -1.23
C TYR A 58 -0.36 12.23 -1.47
N ALA A 59 -0.26 12.66 -2.73
CA ALA A 59 -0.06 14.06 -3.10
C ALA A 59 -1.18 15.00 -2.61
N ASP A 60 -2.41 14.51 -2.45
CA ASP A 60 -3.51 15.32 -1.92
C ASP A 60 -3.54 15.32 -0.39
N ILE A 61 -3.13 14.23 0.23
CA ILE A 61 -3.08 14.08 1.68
C ILE A 61 -2.02 15.00 2.28
N ILE A 62 -0.82 15.08 1.70
CA ILE A 62 0.26 15.94 2.21
C ILE A 62 -0.05 17.44 2.13
N LYS A 63 -0.96 17.86 1.24
CA LYS A 63 -1.41 19.25 1.16
C LYS A 63 -2.29 19.67 2.33
N LYS A 64 -2.95 18.70 2.99
CA LYS A 64 -3.95 18.98 4.02
C LYS A 64 -3.52 18.54 5.41
N TYR A 65 -2.74 17.46 5.51
CA TYR A 65 -2.37 16.84 6.78
C TYR A 65 -0.86 16.75 6.96
N LYS A 66 -0.42 16.71 8.21
CA LYS A 66 0.97 16.43 8.55
C LYS A 66 1.18 14.90 8.54
N VAL A 67 1.69 14.38 7.43
CA VAL A 67 1.97 12.94 7.32
C VAL A 67 3.24 12.62 8.10
N CYS A 68 3.14 11.75 9.11
CA CYS A 68 4.24 11.34 9.96
C CYS A 68 4.84 9.99 9.56
N ALA A 69 4.08 9.16 8.86
CA ALA A 69 4.55 7.92 8.25
C ALA A 69 3.66 7.55 7.05
N VAL A 70 4.23 6.80 6.12
CA VAL A 70 3.55 6.32 4.91
C VAL A 70 3.65 4.81 4.84
N CYS A 71 2.51 4.15 4.60
CA CYS A 71 2.45 2.73 4.26
C CYS A 71 1.96 2.58 2.81
N ALA A 72 2.81 2.04 1.97
CA ALA A 72 2.56 1.79 0.56
C ALA A 72 2.12 0.33 0.36
N VAL A 73 0.87 0.09 -0.02
CA VAL A 73 0.30 -1.25 -0.18
C VAL A 73 0.32 -1.64 -1.64
N GLY A 74 1.11 -2.64 -1.99
CA GLY A 74 1.32 -3.08 -3.37
C GLY A 74 1.37 -4.60 -3.52
N MET A 75 1.78 -5.06 -4.71
CA MET A 75 1.95 -6.49 -5.00
C MET A 75 3.31 -7.03 -4.53
N GLY A 76 4.32 -6.16 -4.40
CA GLY A 76 5.64 -6.54 -3.94
C GLY A 76 5.62 -7.04 -2.49
N GLN A 77 6.59 -7.84 -2.13
CA GLN A 77 6.76 -8.32 -0.76
C GLN A 77 6.95 -7.16 0.21
N THR A 78 6.48 -7.35 1.44
CA THR A 78 6.66 -6.38 2.53
C THR A 78 8.14 -6.07 2.73
N GLY A 79 8.47 -4.77 2.81
CA GLY A 79 9.83 -4.28 2.99
C GLY A 79 10.64 -4.12 1.70
N THR A 80 10.07 -4.41 0.53
CA THR A 80 10.75 -4.26 -0.78
C THR A 80 10.34 -2.97 -1.49
N GLN A 81 11.05 -2.59 -2.57
CA GLN A 81 10.74 -1.46 -3.46
C GLN A 81 10.69 -0.07 -2.77
N MET A 82 11.23 0.07 -1.57
CA MET A 82 11.12 1.33 -0.80
C MET A 82 11.81 2.51 -1.47
N THR A 83 13.00 2.32 -2.05
CA THR A 83 13.75 3.39 -2.73
C THR A 83 12.96 3.94 -3.92
N GLU A 84 12.52 3.07 -4.81
CA GLU A 84 11.77 3.45 -6.00
C GLU A 84 10.44 4.16 -5.66
N ILE A 85 9.72 3.64 -4.66
CA ILE A 85 8.46 4.23 -4.21
C ILE A 85 8.71 5.59 -3.55
N ARG A 86 9.77 5.75 -2.75
CA ARG A 86 10.15 7.01 -2.12
C ARG A 86 10.44 8.08 -3.16
N GLU A 87 11.31 7.77 -4.11
CA GLU A 87 11.69 8.69 -5.20
C GLU A 87 10.49 9.11 -6.04
N LYS A 88 9.69 8.12 -6.49
CA LYS A 88 8.51 8.36 -7.33
C LYS A 88 7.48 9.29 -6.70
N ASN A 89 7.36 9.28 -5.37
CA ASN A 89 6.39 10.07 -4.64
C ASN A 89 7.01 11.26 -3.91
N SER A 90 8.32 11.51 -4.09
CA SER A 90 9.08 12.58 -3.42
C SER A 90 8.86 12.58 -1.90
N ILE A 91 8.89 11.39 -1.27
CA ILE A 91 8.72 11.25 0.17
C ILE A 91 10.02 11.67 0.86
N PRO A 92 10.02 12.71 1.72
CA PRO A 92 11.22 13.14 2.44
C PRO A 92 11.85 12.03 3.26
N GLU A 93 13.18 12.03 3.40
CA GLU A 93 13.93 11.01 4.14
C GLU A 93 13.53 10.91 5.62
N ASN A 94 13.13 12.02 6.21
CA ASN A 94 12.68 12.07 7.60
C ASN A 94 11.25 11.51 7.81
N ILE A 95 10.54 11.15 6.74
CA ILE A 95 9.24 10.48 6.83
C ILE A 95 9.44 8.98 6.62
N PRO A 96 9.21 8.14 7.63
CA PRO A 96 9.25 6.70 7.49
C PRO A 96 8.30 6.18 6.40
N LEU A 97 8.83 5.31 5.56
CA LEU A 97 8.08 4.61 4.52
C LEU A 97 8.12 3.12 4.82
N PHE A 98 6.96 2.49 4.77
CA PHE A 98 6.79 1.05 4.89
C PHE A 98 6.06 0.53 3.66
N THR A 99 6.55 -0.54 3.06
CA THR A 99 5.85 -1.24 1.98
C THR A 99 5.20 -2.51 2.53
N LEU A 100 3.97 -2.75 2.13
CA LEU A 100 3.14 -3.84 2.64
C LEU A 100 2.60 -4.65 1.46
N GLN A 101 2.76 -5.95 1.51
CA GLN A 101 2.19 -6.83 0.50
C GLN A 101 0.67 -6.93 0.65
N GLY A 102 -0.04 -6.54 -0.39
CA GLY A 102 -1.50 -6.58 -0.44
C GLY A 102 -2.04 -7.74 -1.26
N ASN A 103 -3.32 -7.67 -1.57
CA ASN A 103 -3.97 -8.62 -2.45
C ASN A 103 -3.84 -8.20 -3.90
N PHE A 104 -3.85 -9.18 -4.78
CA PHE A 104 -4.03 -8.96 -6.20
C PHE A 104 -5.24 -9.78 -6.69
N ASP A 105 -6.25 -9.09 -7.17
CA ASP A 105 -7.43 -9.72 -7.73
C ASP A 105 -7.97 -8.86 -8.88
N VAL A 106 -7.62 -9.24 -10.11
CA VAL A 106 -8.04 -8.53 -11.33
C VAL A 106 -9.57 -8.49 -11.43
N LYS A 107 -10.29 -9.48 -10.87
CA LYS A 107 -11.75 -9.54 -10.92
C LYS A 107 -12.41 -8.42 -10.11
N LYS A 108 -11.74 -7.94 -9.05
CA LYS A 108 -12.20 -6.83 -8.22
C LYS A 108 -11.86 -5.45 -8.79
N LEU A 109 -11.03 -5.38 -9.82
CA LEU A 109 -10.70 -4.14 -10.51
C LEU A 109 -11.82 -3.74 -11.47
N HIS A 110 -11.99 -2.44 -11.68
CA HIS A 110 -12.98 -1.88 -12.58
C HIS A 110 -12.35 -0.88 -13.57
N GLY A 111 -13.03 -0.67 -14.71
CA GLY A 111 -12.64 0.33 -15.70
C GLY A 111 -11.23 0.14 -16.25
N VAL A 112 -10.53 1.26 -16.45
CA VAL A 112 -9.18 1.31 -17.03
C VAL A 112 -8.17 0.45 -16.26
N TYR A 113 -8.27 0.41 -14.93
CA TYR A 113 -7.35 -0.38 -14.09
C TYR A 113 -7.47 -1.88 -14.36
N LYS A 114 -8.68 -2.38 -14.59
CA LYS A 114 -8.89 -3.79 -14.94
C LYS A 114 -8.22 -4.14 -16.28
N ILE A 115 -8.36 -3.27 -17.26
CA ILE A 115 -7.75 -3.46 -18.59
C ILE A 115 -6.21 -3.45 -18.46
N MET A 116 -5.65 -2.43 -17.83
CA MET A 116 -4.20 -2.31 -17.63
C MET A 116 -3.60 -3.50 -16.89
N MET A 117 -4.22 -3.93 -15.80
CA MET A 117 -3.74 -5.06 -15.02
C MET A 117 -3.92 -6.39 -15.77
N SER A 118 -4.98 -6.54 -16.57
CA SER A 118 -5.14 -7.73 -17.43
C SER A 118 -4.05 -7.82 -18.49
N ILE A 119 -3.64 -6.68 -19.07
CA ILE A 119 -2.52 -6.64 -20.02
C ILE A 119 -1.22 -6.98 -19.29
N MET A 120 -0.97 -6.38 -18.14
CA MET A 120 0.22 -6.65 -17.34
C MET A 120 0.35 -8.14 -16.97
N VAL A 121 -0.72 -8.78 -16.51
CA VAL A 121 -0.73 -10.22 -16.21
C VAL A 121 -0.40 -11.05 -17.46
N LYS A 122 -0.95 -10.69 -18.60
CA LYS A 122 -0.69 -11.42 -19.87
C LYS A 122 0.75 -11.25 -20.37
N THR A 123 1.36 -10.07 -20.18
CA THR A 123 2.72 -9.77 -20.67
C THR A 123 3.78 -10.12 -19.64
N ALA A 124 3.77 -9.47 -18.48
CA ALA A 124 4.75 -9.70 -17.43
C ALA A 124 4.58 -11.09 -16.77
N GLY A 125 3.35 -11.54 -16.57
CA GLY A 125 3.07 -12.87 -16.03
C GLY A 125 3.58 -13.97 -16.95
N LYS A 126 3.42 -13.83 -18.29
CA LYS A 126 3.98 -14.77 -19.26
C LYS A 126 5.51 -14.74 -19.25
N ALA A 127 6.12 -13.54 -19.30
CA ALA A 127 7.58 -13.41 -19.25
C ALA A 127 8.16 -14.03 -17.96
N LEU A 128 7.47 -13.84 -16.84
CA LEU A 128 7.87 -14.44 -15.56
C LEU A 128 7.66 -15.97 -15.55
N ALA A 129 6.58 -16.47 -16.14
CA ALA A 129 6.33 -17.92 -16.27
C ALA A 129 7.37 -18.63 -17.14
N ASP A 130 7.85 -17.97 -18.19
CA ASP A 130 8.86 -18.50 -19.12
C ASP A 130 10.29 -18.46 -18.53
N LYS A 131 10.51 -17.73 -17.43
CA LYS A 131 11.82 -17.64 -16.75
C LYS A 131 12.10 -18.91 -15.98
N LYS A 132 13.26 -19.57 -16.24
CA LYS A 132 13.64 -20.86 -15.62
C LYS A 132 14.19 -20.71 -14.20
N ASP A 133 14.91 -19.63 -13.92
CA ASP A 133 15.62 -19.39 -12.65
C ASP A 133 14.91 -18.27 -11.88
N ARG A 134 13.67 -18.51 -11.47
CA ARG A 134 12.90 -17.55 -10.66
C ARG A 134 13.36 -17.58 -9.22
N THR A 135 13.38 -16.39 -8.61
CA THR A 135 13.54 -16.29 -7.15
C THR A 135 12.22 -16.63 -6.44
N PRO A 136 12.24 -16.94 -5.14
CA PRO A 136 11.01 -17.17 -4.36
C PRO A 136 10.03 -15.98 -4.43
N GLU A 137 10.54 -14.75 -4.51
CA GLU A 137 9.73 -13.54 -4.66
C GLU A 137 9.04 -13.48 -6.03
N GLU A 138 9.75 -13.90 -7.08
CA GLU A 138 9.22 -13.97 -8.44
C GLU A 138 8.16 -15.08 -8.56
N ASP A 139 8.35 -16.19 -7.87
CA ASP A 139 7.36 -17.29 -7.80
C ASP A 139 6.09 -16.84 -7.06
N ASP A 140 6.21 -16.15 -5.91
CA ASP A 140 5.05 -15.58 -5.19
C ASP A 140 4.33 -14.52 -6.03
N MET A 141 5.07 -13.69 -6.76
CA MET A 141 4.48 -12.69 -7.66
C MET A 141 3.73 -13.35 -8.83
N LEU A 142 4.30 -14.41 -9.41
CA LEU A 142 3.64 -15.18 -10.46
C LEU A 142 2.37 -15.86 -9.95
N ASP A 143 2.43 -16.52 -8.79
CA ASP A 143 1.27 -17.11 -8.14
C ASP A 143 0.17 -16.08 -7.90
N MET A 144 0.53 -14.92 -7.37
CA MET A 144 -0.41 -13.82 -7.15
C MET A 144 -1.04 -13.30 -8.45
N MET A 145 -0.25 -13.20 -9.54
CA MET A 145 -0.75 -12.77 -10.85
C MET A 145 -1.71 -13.78 -11.47
N MET A 146 -1.44 -15.08 -11.33
CA MET A 146 -2.20 -16.15 -11.97
C MET A 146 -3.43 -16.54 -11.16
N ASN A 147 -3.28 -16.69 -9.86
CA ASN A 147 -4.28 -17.25 -8.96
C ASN A 147 -4.95 -16.18 -8.08
N GLY A 148 -4.35 -14.99 -8.01
CA GLY A 148 -4.75 -13.99 -7.05
C GLY A 148 -4.33 -14.38 -5.63
N GLY A 149 -4.96 -13.78 -4.63
CA GLY A 149 -4.77 -14.21 -3.26
C GLY A 149 -4.76 -13.05 -2.27
N ASP A 150 -5.03 -13.38 -1.01
CA ASP A 150 -4.97 -12.45 0.11
C ASP A 150 -3.64 -12.61 0.84
N ARG A 151 -2.80 -11.58 0.74
CA ARG A 151 -1.50 -11.48 1.44
C ARG A 151 -1.55 -10.49 2.61
N VAL A 152 -2.72 -9.96 2.95
CA VAL A 152 -2.88 -9.09 4.12
C VAL A 152 -2.68 -9.91 5.38
N ARG A 153 -1.65 -9.55 6.15
CA ARG A 153 -1.27 -10.22 7.40
C ARG A 153 -0.90 -9.17 8.44
N ILE A 154 -1.22 -9.42 9.70
CA ILE A 154 -0.86 -8.52 10.80
C ILE A 154 0.67 -8.41 10.95
N GLU A 155 1.38 -9.49 10.68
CA GLU A 155 2.85 -9.57 10.75
C GLU A 155 3.52 -8.56 9.81
N ASN A 156 2.90 -8.25 8.67
CA ASN A 156 3.40 -7.25 7.74
C ASN A 156 3.41 -5.83 8.34
N LEU A 157 2.59 -5.58 9.36
CA LEU A 157 2.54 -4.31 10.08
C LEU A 157 3.59 -4.16 11.17
N LYS A 158 4.36 -5.22 11.48
CA LYS A 158 5.32 -5.21 12.60
C LYS A 158 6.24 -3.99 12.57
N ALA A 159 6.85 -3.69 11.42
CA ALA A 159 7.80 -2.58 11.31
C ALA A 159 7.16 -1.21 11.61
N VAL A 160 5.93 -0.96 11.15
CA VAL A 160 5.23 0.30 11.41
C VAL A 160 4.73 0.38 12.85
N ILE A 161 4.32 -0.73 13.45
CA ILE A 161 3.90 -0.81 14.85
C ILE A 161 5.11 -0.56 15.76
N ASP A 162 6.22 -1.25 15.53
CA ASP A 162 7.48 -1.06 16.27
C ASP A 162 7.96 0.41 16.17
N TRP A 163 7.96 0.98 14.96
CA TRP A 163 8.30 2.39 14.78
C TRP A 163 7.37 3.31 15.60
N TYR A 164 6.07 3.05 15.59
CA TYR A 164 5.10 3.88 16.31
C TYR A 164 5.36 3.90 17.82
N HIS A 165 5.72 2.79 18.40
CA HIS A 165 5.98 2.68 19.85
C HIS A 165 7.36 3.21 20.27
N ASN A 166 8.33 3.25 19.36
CA ASN A 166 9.73 3.66 19.64
C ASN A 166 10.06 5.11 19.24
N ARG A 167 9.08 5.91 18.84
CA ARG A 167 9.26 7.31 18.41
C ARG A 167 9.27 8.32 19.56
#